data_889f080da7216d587d3e7fc66b355500
#
_entry.id   889f080da7216d587d3e7fc66b355500
#
_cell.length_a   1.000
_cell.length_b   1.000
_cell.length_c   1.000
_cell.angle_alpha   90.00
_cell.angle_beta   90.00
_cell.angle_gamma   90.00
#
_symmetry.space_group_name_H-M   'P 1'
#
loop_
_entity.id
_entity.type
_entity.pdbx_description
1 polymer ?
#
loop_
_entity_poly.entity_id
_entity_poly.type
_entity_poly.pdbx_seq_one_letter_code
_entity_poly.pdbx_strand_id
1 'polypeptide(L)'
;MIPAKKHFLLSLAATITLIMVAGCGGGSKVTFPTPQGTFSNANLNGPFAFSYTGSDAGGFLAVAGSFVADGAGHITSGTEDINSGVAVSPNAALTGTYLVRADGRGTITLNSPAGNSTLDFVIVAGGHALVTRFDNRATGSGTIDQQTTSAFSNAALAGPFAFTLSGIDTGGVPLAVGGVFTSDASGNLIAGIDDSNNNGFVVTNDPMTGSIPVASTGRGIATVNTSLGTLSFAYYVVDANHLKVVGTNTLPALGGEAFRQTGPFSNASVSGPFAFTIAGADLLNGSPFAAGGVLTSNGTGNISAGVEDFNDGGSISTAVPFTGTYSVASTGRGTLTLNTAAGAFTFAIYPSTGGVLALETDNRFLTTGTALQQQTAAFNAGSFTGIYGMNFTGAASGSELDSIAELTADGVSKLTGIIDINNSGGITFGQPLSGAFTANANGRFALSLQTPLGVQNIIVYLANGNRALFVEVDGGLIAAGDIRHQ
;
A
#
# COMPACT_ATOMS: atom_id res chain seq x y z
N MET A 1 7.26 44.29 69.74
CA MET A 1 5.90 44.17 70.30
C MET A 1 4.94 44.52 69.19
N ILE A 2 4.37 43.52 68.53
CA ILE A 2 3.41 43.67 67.43
C ILE A 2 2.27 42.69 67.74
N PRO A 3 1.00 43.14 67.86
CA PRO A 3 -0.11 42.24 68.18
C PRO A 3 -0.67 41.51 66.99
N ALA A 4 -1.06 40.26 67.21
CA ALA A 4 -1.69 39.36 66.28
C ALA A 4 -3.13 39.80 65.89
N LYS A 5 -3.46 39.86 64.65
CA LYS A 5 -4.86 39.99 64.14
C LYS A 5 -5.44 38.61 63.82
N LYS A 6 -6.53 38.28 64.48
CA LYS A 6 -7.40 37.16 64.25
C LYS A 6 -8.19 37.41 62.98
N HIS A 7 -8.16 36.49 62.03
CA HIS A 7 -9.07 36.46 60.89
C HIS A 7 -10.24 35.54 61.17
N PHE A 8 -11.43 36.11 61.09
CA PHE A 8 -12.72 35.47 61.18
C PHE A 8 -13.05 34.78 59.86
N LEU A 9 -13.30 33.45 59.87
CA LEU A 9 -13.81 32.70 58.73
C LEU A 9 -15.34 32.89 58.69
N LEU A 10 -15.82 33.53 57.61
CA LEU A 10 -17.22 33.52 57.24
C LEU A 10 -17.45 32.40 56.22
N SER A 11 -18.20 31.36 56.59
CA SER A 11 -18.67 30.32 55.69
C SER A 11 -19.91 30.83 54.95
N LEU A 12 -19.79 31.02 53.63
CA LEU A 12 -20.92 31.33 52.77
C LEU A 12 -21.38 30.03 52.11
N ALA A 13 -22.47 29.45 52.56
CA ALA A 13 -23.16 28.35 51.91
C ALA A 13 -23.91 28.86 50.68
N ALA A 14 -23.40 28.58 49.49
CA ALA A 14 -24.11 28.84 48.24
C ALA A 14 -24.97 27.61 47.89
N THR A 15 -26.30 27.76 48.01
CA THR A 15 -27.27 26.80 47.58
C THR A 15 -27.40 26.88 46.02
N ILE A 16 -26.85 25.91 45.31
CA ILE A 16 -26.98 25.80 43.86
C ILE A 16 -28.33 25.11 43.58
N THR A 17 -29.29 25.88 43.10
CA THR A 17 -30.55 25.35 42.59
C THR A 17 -30.33 24.80 41.19
N LEU A 18 -30.36 23.48 41.05
CA LEU A 18 -30.22 22.77 39.76
C LEU A 18 -31.53 22.92 38.98
N ILE A 19 -31.60 23.82 38.02
CA ILE A 19 -32.69 23.90 37.06
C ILE A 19 -32.48 22.80 36.02
N MET A 20 -33.22 21.70 36.11
CA MET A 20 -33.32 20.73 35.02
C MET A 20 -34.14 21.35 33.88
N VAL A 21 -33.45 21.83 32.86
CA VAL A 21 -34.07 22.10 31.57
C VAL A 21 -34.20 20.75 30.85
N ALA A 22 -35.43 20.21 30.83
CA ALA A 22 -35.77 19.10 29.97
C ALA A 22 -35.78 19.59 28.51
N GLY A 23 -34.62 19.64 27.89
CA GLY A 23 -34.47 19.82 26.44
C GLY A 23 -34.86 18.52 25.74
N CYS A 24 -36.08 18.47 25.17
CA CYS A 24 -36.42 17.52 24.13
C CYS A 24 -35.54 17.80 22.89
N GLY A 25 -34.30 17.38 22.92
CA GLY A 25 -33.45 17.26 21.77
C GLY A 25 -33.66 15.87 21.19
N GLY A 26 -34.48 15.76 20.13
CA GLY A 26 -34.51 14.58 19.29
C GLY A 26 -33.14 14.41 18.63
N GLY A 27 -32.20 13.81 19.34
CA GLY A 27 -30.98 13.30 18.76
C GLY A 27 -31.36 12.20 17.78
N SER A 28 -31.26 12.47 16.49
CA SER A 28 -31.27 11.42 15.48
C SER A 28 -30.17 10.44 15.91
N LYS A 29 -30.56 9.27 16.41
CA LYS A 29 -29.62 8.15 16.57
C LYS A 29 -29.07 7.90 15.15
N VAL A 30 -27.80 8.20 14.92
CA VAL A 30 -27.11 7.70 13.76
C VAL A 30 -27.10 6.19 13.94
N THR A 31 -28.07 5.52 13.34
CA THR A 31 -28.09 4.07 13.22
C THR A 31 -27.06 3.78 12.14
N PHE A 32 -25.86 3.36 12.58
CA PHE A 32 -24.90 2.76 11.66
C PHE A 32 -25.61 1.61 10.95
N PRO A 33 -25.47 1.48 9.61
CA PRO A 33 -25.96 0.29 8.94
C PRO A 33 -25.29 -0.90 9.62
N THR A 34 -26.09 -1.88 10.01
CA THR A 34 -25.59 -3.16 10.50
C THR A 34 -24.72 -3.72 9.37
N PRO A 35 -23.46 -4.10 9.63
CA PRO A 35 -22.60 -4.68 8.60
C PRO A 35 -23.36 -5.79 7.90
N GLN A 36 -23.67 -5.62 6.62
CA GLN A 36 -24.34 -6.65 5.80
C GLN A 36 -23.29 -7.52 5.16
N GLY A 37 -22.48 -8.20 5.99
CA GLY A 37 -21.50 -9.15 5.52
C GLY A 37 -21.78 -10.54 6.05
N THR A 38 -21.43 -11.55 5.28
CA THR A 38 -21.48 -12.95 5.69
C THR A 38 -20.09 -13.48 6.05
N PHE A 39 -19.14 -12.58 6.32
CA PHE A 39 -17.76 -12.96 6.64
C PHE A 39 -17.67 -13.59 8.04
N SER A 40 -16.71 -14.48 8.19
CA SER A 40 -16.40 -15.17 9.44
C SER A 40 -14.98 -15.70 9.40
N ASN A 41 -14.47 -16.27 10.48
CA ASN A 41 -13.15 -16.89 10.51
C ASN A 41 -12.93 -17.92 9.40
N ALA A 42 -14.00 -18.57 8.90
CA ALA A 42 -13.92 -19.55 7.83
C ALA A 42 -13.43 -18.96 6.47
N ASN A 43 -13.47 -17.64 6.30
CA ASN A 43 -12.94 -16.97 5.12
C ASN A 43 -11.40 -16.91 5.09
N LEU A 44 -10.74 -17.10 6.24
CA LEU A 44 -9.31 -17.33 6.32
C LEU A 44 -9.06 -18.80 6.68
N ASN A 45 -8.91 -19.65 5.66
CA ASN A 45 -8.67 -21.09 5.83
C ASN A 45 -7.65 -21.56 4.79
N GLY A 46 -6.55 -22.17 5.28
CA GLY A 46 -5.43 -22.64 4.46
C GLY A 46 -4.19 -21.75 4.54
N PRO A 47 -3.28 -21.87 3.58
CA PRO A 47 -2.03 -21.10 3.54
C PRO A 47 -2.23 -19.71 2.96
N PHE A 48 -1.56 -18.72 3.57
CA PHE A 48 -1.53 -17.32 3.13
C PHE A 48 -0.10 -16.80 3.18
N ALA A 49 0.26 -15.94 2.23
CA ALA A 49 1.43 -15.10 2.28
C ALA A 49 1.03 -13.66 2.62
N PHE A 50 1.87 -12.95 3.36
CA PHE A 50 1.64 -11.56 3.71
C PHE A 50 2.92 -10.74 3.55
N SER A 51 2.78 -9.46 3.28
CA SER A 51 3.85 -8.48 3.36
C SER A 51 3.30 -7.14 3.73
N TYR A 52 4.12 -6.33 4.39
CA TYR A 52 3.89 -4.91 4.60
C TYR A 52 5.23 -4.18 4.73
N THR A 53 5.21 -2.91 4.37
CA THR A 53 6.29 -1.96 4.64
C THR A 53 5.76 -0.82 5.48
N GLY A 54 6.63 -0.20 6.24
CA GLY A 54 6.27 0.88 7.12
C GLY A 54 7.43 1.34 7.99
N SER A 55 7.15 1.75 9.22
CA SER A 55 8.18 2.19 10.17
C SER A 55 7.92 1.68 11.59
N ASP A 56 9.02 1.57 12.34
CA ASP A 56 9.05 1.39 13.78
C ASP A 56 9.91 2.48 14.45
N ALA A 57 10.19 2.32 15.74
CA ALA A 57 11.04 3.27 16.47
C ALA A 57 12.47 3.39 15.92
N GLY A 58 12.93 2.42 15.13
CA GLY A 58 14.23 2.41 14.46
C GLY A 58 14.22 3.05 13.07
N GLY A 59 13.07 3.34 12.53
CA GLY A 59 12.87 3.86 11.17
C GLY A 59 12.18 2.86 10.27
N PHE A 60 12.71 2.64 9.06
CA PHE A 60 12.12 1.77 8.05
C PHE A 60 11.94 0.33 8.54
N LEU A 61 10.80 -0.25 8.21
CA LEU A 61 10.42 -1.63 8.50
C LEU A 61 9.87 -2.31 7.25
N ALA A 62 10.39 -3.48 6.91
CA ALA A 62 9.81 -4.37 5.91
C ALA A 62 9.60 -5.76 6.51
N VAL A 63 8.46 -6.37 6.23
CA VAL A 63 8.10 -7.71 6.68
C VAL A 63 7.47 -8.48 5.53
N ALA A 64 7.89 -9.72 5.37
CA ALA A 64 7.17 -10.69 4.54
C ALA A 64 7.11 -12.03 5.27
N GLY A 65 6.05 -12.79 5.04
CA GLY A 65 5.85 -14.06 5.71
C GLY A 65 4.78 -14.91 5.09
N SER A 66 4.60 -16.10 5.66
CA SER A 66 3.47 -16.97 5.36
C SER A 66 2.95 -17.63 6.62
N PHE A 67 1.65 -17.94 6.63
CA PHE A 67 1.01 -18.66 7.72
C PHE A 67 -0.09 -19.61 7.22
N VAL A 68 -0.47 -20.54 8.08
CA VAL A 68 -1.62 -21.43 7.85
C VAL A 68 -2.71 -21.11 8.87
N ALA A 69 -3.86 -20.67 8.37
CA ALA A 69 -5.06 -20.41 9.16
C ALA A 69 -5.98 -21.63 9.13
N ASP A 70 -6.63 -21.95 10.28
CA ASP A 70 -7.47 -23.14 10.44
C ASP A 70 -8.96 -22.94 10.12
N GLY A 71 -9.36 -21.73 9.72
CA GLY A 71 -10.77 -21.37 9.51
C GLY A 71 -11.57 -21.18 10.80
N ALA A 72 -10.96 -21.40 11.98
CA ALA A 72 -11.62 -21.33 13.28
C ALA A 72 -11.07 -20.21 14.19
N GLY A 73 -10.06 -19.45 13.73
CA GLY A 73 -9.49 -18.33 14.47
C GLY A 73 -8.06 -18.54 14.94
N HIS A 74 -7.38 -19.63 14.53
CA HIS A 74 -5.99 -19.86 14.89
C HIS A 74 -5.08 -19.90 13.68
N ILE A 75 -3.89 -19.33 13.84
CA ILE A 75 -2.75 -19.51 12.96
C ILE A 75 -1.90 -20.63 13.55
N THR A 76 -1.93 -21.77 12.90
CA THR A 76 -1.36 -23.02 13.42
C THR A 76 0.13 -23.13 13.19
N SER A 77 0.64 -22.49 12.14
CA SER A 77 2.07 -22.46 11.80
C SER A 77 2.34 -21.32 10.80
N GLY A 78 3.59 -20.90 10.71
CA GLY A 78 4.06 -19.94 9.73
C GLY A 78 5.50 -19.57 9.95
N THR A 79 6.00 -18.70 9.07
CA THR A 79 7.33 -18.07 9.19
C THR A 79 7.27 -16.64 8.68
N GLU A 80 8.11 -15.78 9.23
CA GLU A 80 8.28 -14.40 8.77
C GLU A 80 9.77 -14.04 8.68
N ASP A 81 10.08 -13.14 7.78
CA ASP A 81 11.34 -12.43 7.69
C ASP A 81 11.06 -10.96 7.94
N ILE A 82 11.80 -10.37 8.88
CA ILE A 82 11.65 -8.97 9.27
C ILE A 82 12.98 -8.27 9.04
N ASN A 83 12.95 -7.12 8.40
CA ASN A 83 14.08 -6.20 8.26
C ASN A 83 13.68 -4.80 8.74
N SER A 84 14.29 -4.33 9.81
CA SER A 84 14.05 -3.00 10.38
C SER A 84 15.13 -1.98 10.00
N GLY A 85 16.03 -2.31 9.07
CA GLY A 85 17.19 -1.46 8.75
C GLY A 85 18.29 -1.47 9.81
N VAL A 86 17.97 -1.81 11.05
CA VAL A 86 18.94 -1.95 12.17
C VAL A 86 19.17 -3.40 12.56
N ALA A 87 18.20 -4.28 12.28
CA ALA A 87 18.27 -5.71 12.57
C ALA A 87 17.46 -6.52 11.56
N VAL A 88 17.88 -7.77 11.35
CA VAL A 88 17.15 -8.75 10.55
C VAL A 88 16.77 -9.95 11.43
N SER A 89 15.51 -10.35 11.38
CA SER A 89 15.02 -11.59 12.00
C SER A 89 14.58 -12.55 10.89
N PRO A 90 15.49 -13.39 10.39
CA PRO A 90 15.21 -14.25 9.25
C PRO A 90 14.48 -15.52 9.68
N ASN A 91 13.49 -15.94 8.88
CA ASN A 91 12.80 -17.22 9.03
C ASN A 91 12.28 -17.48 10.46
N ALA A 92 11.78 -16.44 11.12
CA ALA A 92 11.24 -16.55 12.47
C ALA A 92 9.92 -17.36 12.43
N ALA A 93 9.85 -18.45 13.17
CA ALA A 93 8.63 -19.25 13.25
C ALA A 93 7.51 -18.44 13.91
N LEU A 94 6.30 -18.51 13.39
CA LEU A 94 5.15 -17.81 13.94
C LEU A 94 3.94 -18.72 14.15
N THR A 95 3.13 -18.36 15.14
CA THR A 95 1.78 -18.84 15.38
C THR A 95 0.91 -17.62 15.72
N GLY A 96 -0.39 -17.83 15.92
CA GLY A 96 -1.22 -16.70 16.28
C GLY A 96 -2.70 -17.00 16.37
N THR A 97 -3.46 -15.93 16.47
CA THR A 97 -4.93 -15.98 16.43
C THR A 97 -5.46 -14.90 15.52
N TYR A 98 -6.66 -15.08 15.00
CA TYR A 98 -7.34 -14.07 14.21
C TYR A 98 -8.84 -14.07 14.50
N LEU A 99 -9.47 -12.94 14.21
CA LEU A 99 -10.91 -12.75 14.27
C LEU A 99 -11.38 -12.02 13.01
N VAL A 100 -12.33 -12.61 12.28
CA VAL A 100 -13.00 -11.96 11.14
C VAL A 100 -14.40 -11.52 11.60
N ARG A 101 -14.71 -10.25 11.39
CA ARG A 101 -16.03 -9.66 11.65
C ARG A 101 -16.95 -9.84 10.45
N ALA A 102 -18.25 -9.73 10.66
CA ALA A 102 -19.25 -9.92 9.60
C ALA A 102 -19.09 -8.93 8.41
N ASP A 103 -18.49 -7.78 8.62
CA ASP A 103 -18.18 -6.76 7.60
C ASP A 103 -16.87 -7.02 6.83
N GLY A 104 -16.22 -8.16 7.06
CA GLY A 104 -14.96 -8.52 6.41
C GLY A 104 -13.71 -7.91 7.05
N ARG A 105 -13.86 -6.96 7.98
CA ARG A 105 -12.72 -6.49 8.77
C ARG A 105 -12.30 -7.54 9.79
N GLY A 106 -11.07 -7.51 10.18
CA GLY A 106 -10.57 -8.44 11.20
C GLY A 106 -9.26 -8.00 11.79
N THR A 107 -8.83 -8.77 12.80
CA THR A 107 -7.57 -8.55 13.49
C THR A 107 -6.81 -9.86 13.56
N ILE A 108 -5.52 -9.83 13.30
CA ILE A 108 -4.57 -10.94 13.48
C ILE A 108 -3.59 -10.55 14.57
N THR A 109 -3.34 -11.47 15.49
CA THR A 109 -2.21 -11.39 16.44
C THR A 109 -1.21 -12.48 16.09
N LEU A 110 -0.01 -12.08 15.68
CA LEU A 110 1.10 -12.99 15.42
C LEU A 110 2.03 -13.06 16.64
N ASN A 111 2.46 -14.25 16.99
CA ASN A 111 3.42 -14.53 18.05
C ASN A 111 4.68 -15.13 17.41
N SER A 112 5.79 -14.44 17.54
CA SER A 112 7.07 -14.81 16.95
C SER A 112 8.21 -14.55 17.94
N PRO A 113 9.34 -15.27 17.86
CA PRO A 113 10.55 -14.93 18.61
C PRO A 113 11.08 -13.51 18.35
N ALA A 114 10.76 -12.93 17.19
CA ALA A 114 11.08 -11.53 16.87
C ALA A 114 10.19 -10.51 17.58
N GLY A 115 9.13 -10.97 18.26
CA GLY A 115 8.15 -10.18 18.99
C GLY A 115 6.73 -10.38 18.47
N ASN A 116 5.76 -10.01 19.29
CA ASN A 116 4.36 -10.10 18.90
C ASN A 116 3.98 -8.91 18.01
N SER A 117 3.10 -9.15 17.06
CA SER A 117 2.56 -8.12 16.20
C SER A 117 1.04 -8.23 16.07
N THR A 118 0.39 -7.10 15.95
CA THR A 118 -1.04 -7.04 15.65
C THR A 118 -1.22 -6.39 14.27
N LEU A 119 -2.05 -7.01 13.46
CA LEU A 119 -2.42 -6.54 12.14
C LEU A 119 -3.93 -6.39 12.09
N ASP A 120 -4.44 -5.27 11.62
CA ASP A 120 -5.82 -5.17 11.19
C ASP A 120 -5.92 -5.36 9.69
N PHE A 121 -7.00 -5.98 9.23
CA PHE A 121 -7.19 -6.30 7.82
C PHE A 121 -8.65 -6.13 7.40
N VAL A 122 -8.86 -6.03 6.10
CA VAL A 122 -10.17 -6.13 5.45
C VAL A 122 -10.10 -7.13 4.31
N ILE A 123 -10.97 -8.15 4.33
CA ILE A 123 -11.08 -9.13 3.27
C ILE A 123 -11.65 -8.46 2.02
N VAL A 124 -11.03 -8.75 0.89
CA VAL A 124 -11.49 -8.33 -0.44
C VAL A 124 -11.61 -9.55 -1.35
N ALA A 125 -12.22 -9.38 -2.53
CA ALA A 125 -12.47 -10.49 -3.46
C ALA A 125 -11.18 -11.25 -3.85
N GLY A 126 -11.33 -12.51 -4.21
CA GLY A 126 -10.24 -13.31 -4.79
C GLY A 126 -9.27 -13.96 -3.80
N GLY A 127 -9.62 -14.07 -2.52
CA GLY A 127 -8.73 -14.66 -1.51
C GLY A 127 -7.64 -13.69 -1.04
N HIS A 128 -7.91 -12.39 -1.17
CA HIS A 128 -7.02 -11.31 -0.77
C HIS A 128 -7.56 -10.56 0.44
N ALA A 129 -6.66 -9.94 1.21
CA ALA A 129 -7.02 -8.93 2.18
C ALA A 129 -6.00 -7.78 2.14
N LEU A 130 -6.47 -6.56 2.34
CA LEU A 130 -5.63 -5.43 2.65
C LEU A 130 -5.26 -5.49 4.12
N VAL A 131 -4.07 -5.05 4.50
CA VAL A 131 -3.59 -5.14 5.88
C VAL A 131 -2.86 -3.88 6.31
N THR A 132 -3.00 -3.54 7.59
CA THR A 132 -2.23 -2.49 8.26
C THR A 132 -1.64 -3.04 9.54
N ARG A 133 -0.35 -2.75 9.82
CA ARG A 133 0.26 -3.00 11.13
C ARG A 133 -0.45 -2.13 12.17
N PHE A 134 -1.01 -2.76 13.22
CA PHE A 134 -1.97 -2.12 14.12
C PHE A 134 -1.62 -2.35 15.59
N ASP A 135 -0.42 -1.91 15.96
CA ASP A 135 0.03 -1.88 17.35
C ASP A 135 0.85 -0.60 17.64
N ASN A 136 1.18 -0.40 18.92
CA ASN A 136 1.86 0.83 19.36
C ASN A 136 3.38 0.83 19.15
N ARG A 137 3.93 -0.15 18.43
CA ARG A 137 5.39 -0.28 18.22
C ARG A 137 5.80 0.00 16.79
N ALA A 138 4.89 -0.21 15.85
CA ALA A 138 5.14 -0.02 14.44
C ALA A 138 3.85 0.32 13.71
N THR A 139 3.98 0.93 12.53
CA THR A 139 2.92 1.10 11.55
C THR A 139 3.39 0.56 10.21
N GLY A 140 2.50 0.38 9.26
CA GLY A 140 2.81 -0.09 7.90
C GLY A 140 1.59 -0.67 7.21
N SER A 141 1.61 -0.66 5.89
CA SER A 141 0.53 -1.16 5.05
C SER A 141 1.00 -2.21 4.05
N GLY A 142 0.10 -3.11 3.68
CA GLY A 142 0.39 -4.18 2.73
C GLY A 142 -0.79 -5.07 2.41
N THR A 143 -0.52 -6.34 2.10
CA THR A 143 -1.55 -7.32 1.70
C THR A 143 -1.31 -8.70 2.31
N ILE A 144 -2.42 -9.45 2.43
CA ILE A 144 -2.45 -10.88 2.73
C ILE A 144 -3.10 -11.57 1.55
N ASP A 145 -2.48 -12.62 1.01
CA ASP A 145 -2.93 -13.29 -0.20
C ASP A 145 -2.92 -14.80 0.00
N GLN A 146 -4.00 -15.47 -0.40
CA GLN A 146 -4.10 -16.93 -0.32
C GLN A 146 -3.07 -17.58 -1.23
N GLN A 147 -2.33 -18.55 -0.71
CA GLN A 147 -1.26 -19.22 -1.45
C GLN A 147 -1.79 -20.40 -2.28
N THR A 148 -1.25 -20.54 -3.49
CA THR A 148 -1.42 -21.70 -4.36
C THR A 148 -0.23 -22.63 -4.19
N THR A 149 -0.33 -23.65 -3.35
CA THR A 149 0.79 -24.52 -2.97
C THR A 149 1.41 -25.32 -4.14
N SER A 150 0.66 -25.55 -5.22
CA SER A 150 1.21 -26.16 -6.45
C SER A 150 2.26 -25.29 -7.16
N ALA A 151 2.35 -24.01 -6.80
CA ALA A 151 3.38 -23.08 -7.31
C ALA A 151 4.71 -23.16 -6.53
N PHE A 152 4.81 -23.93 -5.45
CA PHE A 152 6.00 -24.02 -4.61
C PHE A 152 7.09 -24.89 -5.23
N SER A 153 7.58 -24.50 -6.41
CA SER A 153 8.69 -25.16 -7.10
C SER A 153 9.40 -24.20 -8.06
N ASN A 154 10.69 -24.40 -8.26
CA ASN A 154 11.46 -23.61 -9.24
C ASN A 154 10.85 -23.71 -10.64
N ALA A 155 10.31 -24.88 -11.01
CA ALA A 155 9.69 -25.09 -12.32
C ALA A 155 8.42 -24.24 -12.51
N ALA A 156 7.62 -24.05 -11.46
CA ALA A 156 6.43 -23.20 -11.50
C ALA A 156 6.79 -21.71 -11.59
N LEU A 157 7.95 -21.30 -11.04
CA LEU A 157 8.46 -19.94 -11.07
C LEU A 157 9.36 -19.66 -12.28
N ALA A 158 9.70 -20.66 -13.11
CA ALA A 158 10.50 -20.44 -14.30
C ALA A 158 9.82 -19.47 -15.27
N GLY A 159 10.58 -18.50 -15.78
CA GLY A 159 10.12 -17.48 -16.72
C GLY A 159 10.37 -16.05 -16.23
N PRO A 160 9.83 -15.05 -16.96
CA PRO A 160 10.08 -13.64 -16.68
C PRO A 160 9.20 -13.08 -15.57
N PHE A 161 9.80 -12.22 -14.73
CA PHE A 161 9.14 -11.43 -13.69
C PHE A 161 9.59 -9.97 -13.76
N ALA A 162 8.72 -9.08 -13.33
CA ALA A 162 9.02 -7.69 -13.02
C ALA A 162 8.87 -7.47 -11.51
N PHE A 163 9.65 -6.56 -10.94
CA PHE A 163 9.59 -6.24 -9.51
C PHE A 163 9.80 -4.75 -9.25
N THR A 164 9.30 -4.28 -8.12
CA THR A 164 9.67 -3.02 -7.50
C THR A 164 9.84 -3.21 -6.00
N LEU A 165 10.91 -2.65 -5.45
CA LEU A 165 11.24 -2.68 -4.03
C LEU A 165 11.55 -1.25 -3.59
N SER A 166 11.18 -0.90 -2.36
CA SER A 166 11.51 0.39 -1.75
C SER A 166 12.01 0.21 -0.33
N GLY A 167 12.75 1.20 0.15
CA GLY A 167 13.29 1.19 1.50
C GLY A 167 14.43 2.18 1.68
N ILE A 168 15.50 1.74 2.35
CA ILE A 168 16.68 2.56 2.67
C ILE A 168 17.97 1.86 2.27
N ASP A 169 18.96 2.65 1.91
CA ASP A 169 20.29 2.18 1.56
C ASP A 169 21.19 1.98 2.79
N THR A 170 22.48 1.71 2.55
CA THR A 170 23.49 1.54 3.62
C THR A 170 23.79 2.80 4.42
N GLY A 171 23.40 3.97 3.95
CA GLY A 171 23.49 5.26 4.65
C GLY A 171 22.20 5.65 5.36
N GLY A 172 21.13 4.83 5.25
CA GLY A 172 19.83 5.12 5.84
C GLY A 172 19.00 6.13 5.05
N VAL A 173 19.39 6.42 3.77
CA VAL A 173 18.63 7.32 2.90
C VAL A 173 17.69 6.51 1.98
N PRO A 174 16.63 7.12 1.46
CA PRO A 174 15.67 6.45 0.61
C PRO A 174 16.30 5.78 -0.61
N LEU A 175 15.92 4.53 -0.88
CA LEU A 175 16.33 3.73 -2.01
C LEU A 175 15.10 3.06 -2.63
N ALA A 176 14.98 3.13 -3.94
CA ALA A 176 14.02 2.35 -4.71
C ALA A 176 14.76 1.57 -5.81
N VAL A 177 14.33 0.33 -6.04
CA VAL A 177 14.88 -0.57 -7.05
C VAL A 177 13.72 -1.21 -7.80
N GLY A 178 13.84 -1.27 -9.12
CA GLY A 178 12.88 -1.96 -9.97
C GLY A 178 13.59 -2.69 -11.09
N GLY A 179 12.93 -3.66 -11.70
CA GLY A 179 13.60 -4.38 -12.78
C GLY A 179 12.80 -5.55 -13.32
N VAL A 180 13.48 -6.28 -14.19
CA VAL A 180 12.99 -7.52 -14.80
C VAL A 180 14.01 -8.61 -14.67
N PHE A 181 13.59 -9.84 -14.41
CA PHE A 181 14.45 -11.01 -14.43
C PHE A 181 13.76 -12.22 -15.06
N THR A 182 14.55 -13.16 -15.53
CA THR A 182 14.07 -14.46 -16.02
C THR A 182 14.81 -15.56 -15.28
N SER A 183 14.08 -16.49 -14.68
CA SER A 183 14.63 -17.68 -14.03
C SER A 183 14.41 -18.93 -14.87
N ASP A 184 15.30 -19.91 -14.71
CA ASP A 184 15.13 -21.26 -15.24
C ASP A 184 14.40 -22.18 -14.23
N ALA A 185 14.09 -23.41 -14.65
CA ALA A 185 13.43 -24.40 -13.82
C ALA A 185 14.31 -24.94 -12.66
N SER A 186 15.57 -24.56 -12.58
CA SER A 186 16.49 -24.86 -11.48
C SER A 186 16.59 -23.70 -10.48
N GLY A 187 15.99 -22.55 -10.80
CA GLY A 187 16.03 -21.33 -9.98
C GLY A 187 17.26 -20.45 -10.24
N ASN A 188 18.00 -20.65 -11.35
CA ASN A 188 19.04 -19.71 -11.72
C ASN A 188 18.45 -18.51 -12.45
N LEU A 189 19.00 -17.33 -12.23
CA LEU A 189 18.70 -16.15 -13.04
C LEU A 189 19.51 -16.25 -14.35
N ILE A 190 18.80 -16.44 -15.47
CA ILE A 190 19.40 -16.57 -16.81
C ILE A 190 19.43 -15.25 -17.58
N ALA A 191 18.67 -14.26 -17.11
CA ALA A 191 18.70 -12.86 -17.56
C ALA A 191 18.13 -11.98 -16.45
N GLY A 192 18.67 -10.77 -16.30
CA GLY A 192 18.14 -9.79 -15.36
C GLY A 192 18.72 -8.40 -15.62
N ILE A 193 17.89 -7.40 -15.42
CA ILE A 193 18.25 -5.98 -15.51
C ILE A 193 17.51 -5.27 -14.37
N ASP A 194 18.21 -4.47 -13.59
CA ASP A 194 17.60 -3.57 -12.61
C ASP A 194 17.87 -2.10 -12.92
N ASP A 195 17.04 -1.28 -12.35
CA ASP A 195 17.15 0.16 -12.28
C ASP A 195 17.05 0.55 -10.80
N SER A 196 17.84 1.50 -10.37
CA SER A 196 17.78 2.01 -9.00
C SER A 196 17.83 3.52 -8.96
N ASN A 197 17.12 4.07 -7.98
CA ASN A 197 17.21 5.46 -7.57
C ASN A 197 17.60 5.49 -6.09
N ASN A 198 18.83 5.83 -5.81
CA ASN A 198 19.37 5.94 -4.46
C ASN A 198 19.47 7.42 -4.10
N ASN A 199 18.40 7.97 -3.51
CA ASN A 199 18.33 9.36 -3.10
C ASN A 199 18.79 10.35 -4.20
N GLY A 200 18.33 10.11 -5.45
CA GLY A 200 18.67 10.93 -6.63
C GLY A 200 19.91 10.47 -7.41
N PHE A 201 20.68 9.51 -6.90
CA PHE A 201 21.69 8.84 -7.67
C PHE A 201 21.05 7.67 -8.44
N VAL A 202 20.85 7.88 -9.73
CA VAL A 202 20.12 6.94 -10.60
C VAL A 202 21.07 6.06 -11.39
N VAL A 203 20.86 4.75 -11.33
CA VAL A 203 21.51 3.75 -12.21
C VAL A 203 20.42 3.07 -13.02
N THR A 204 20.61 2.91 -14.31
CA THR A 204 19.63 2.25 -15.20
C THR A 204 20.27 1.17 -16.03
N ASN A 205 19.49 0.13 -16.34
CA ASN A 205 19.94 -1.03 -17.12
C ASN A 205 21.16 -1.75 -16.51
N ASP A 206 21.21 -1.84 -15.19
CA ASP A 206 22.29 -2.58 -14.51
C ASP A 206 22.08 -4.09 -14.68
N PRO A 207 23.07 -4.85 -15.19
CA PRO A 207 22.93 -6.29 -15.32
C PRO A 207 22.79 -6.98 -13.96
N MET A 208 21.83 -7.87 -13.84
CA MET A 208 21.56 -8.64 -12.64
C MET A 208 21.78 -10.12 -12.89
N THR A 209 22.53 -10.79 -12.01
CA THR A 209 22.78 -12.24 -12.03
C THR A 209 22.49 -12.85 -10.66
N GLY A 210 22.32 -14.17 -10.59
CA GLY A 210 22.10 -14.83 -9.29
C GLY A 210 21.22 -16.05 -9.35
N SER A 211 20.48 -16.28 -8.27
CA SER A 211 19.57 -17.43 -8.14
C SER A 211 18.37 -17.11 -7.24
N ILE A 212 17.26 -17.79 -7.50
CA ILE A 212 16.00 -17.65 -6.75
C ILE A 212 15.40 -19.04 -6.42
N PRO A 213 16.10 -19.93 -5.72
CA PRO A 213 15.56 -21.23 -5.36
C PRO A 213 14.42 -21.11 -4.36
N VAL A 214 13.36 -21.90 -4.55
CA VAL A 214 12.20 -21.98 -3.63
C VAL A 214 12.13 -23.34 -2.94
N ALA A 215 11.83 -23.33 -1.66
CA ALA A 215 11.54 -24.53 -0.88
C ALA A 215 10.08 -24.98 -1.07
N SER A 216 9.79 -26.24 -0.74
CA SER A 216 8.45 -26.82 -0.78
C SER A 216 7.44 -26.14 0.19
N THR A 217 7.92 -25.28 1.07
CA THR A 217 7.10 -24.43 1.96
C THR A 217 6.59 -23.16 1.29
N GLY A 218 7.07 -22.86 0.06
CA GLY A 218 6.77 -21.62 -0.66
C GLY A 218 7.65 -20.43 -0.25
N ARG A 219 8.57 -20.59 0.73
CA ARG A 219 9.61 -19.60 1.03
C ARG A 219 10.85 -19.87 0.20
N GLY A 220 11.43 -18.85 -0.39
CA GLY A 220 12.71 -18.91 -1.09
C GLY A 220 13.71 -17.87 -0.58
N ILE A 221 14.97 -18.06 -0.94
CA ILE A 221 16.02 -17.06 -0.74
C ILE A 221 16.61 -16.73 -2.11
N ALA A 222 16.41 -15.50 -2.55
CA ALA A 222 17.07 -14.96 -3.72
C ALA A 222 18.45 -14.43 -3.32
N THR A 223 19.47 -14.71 -4.14
CA THR A 223 20.78 -14.06 -4.06
C THR A 223 21.04 -13.43 -5.40
N VAL A 224 21.17 -12.11 -5.44
CA VAL A 224 21.37 -11.34 -6.67
C VAL A 224 22.62 -10.47 -6.58
N ASN A 225 23.36 -10.39 -7.69
CA ASN A 225 24.54 -9.55 -7.83
C ASN A 225 24.19 -8.43 -8.82
N THR A 226 24.35 -7.20 -8.36
CA THR A 226 24.11 -5.95 -9.11
C THR A 226 25.27 -4.98 -8.84
N SER A 227 25.22 -3.78 -9.38
CA SER A 227 26.18 -2.72 -9.05
C SER A 227 26.09 -2.26 -7.60
N LEU A 228 24.95 -2.47 -6.92
CA LEU A 228 24.79 -2.24 -5.48
C LEU A 228 25.49 -3.29 -4.62
N GLY A 229 26.08 -4.34 -5.24
CA GLY A 229 26.72 -5.46 -4.59
C GLY A 229 25.88 -6.73 -4.61
N THR A 230 26.25 -7.69 -3.74
CA THR A 230 25.46 -8.93 -3.55
C THR A 230 24.35 -8.69 -2.55
N LEU A 231 23.11 -8.81 -2.99
CA LEU A 231 21.91 -8.64 -2.19
C LEU A 231 21.23 -9.99 -1.97
N SER A 232 20.64 -10.15 -0.79
CA SER A 232 19.87 -11.35 -0.44
C SER A 232 18.46 -10.95 -0.04
N PHE A 233 17.48 -11.72 -0.52
CA PHE A 233 16.06 -11.47 -0.25
C PHE A 233 15.38 -12.79 0.14
N ALA A 234 14.57 -12.76 1.19
CA ALA A 234 13.55 -13.77 1.38
C ALA A 234 12.35 -13.42 0.50
N TYR A 235 11.74 -14.42 -0.09
CA TYR A 235 10.49 -14.23 -0.79
C TYR A 235 9.50 -15.35 -0.47
N TYR A 236 8.22 -15.01 -0.57
CA TYR A 236 7.10 -15.90 -0.31
C TYR A 236 6.20 -15.98 -1.53
N VAL A 237 6.03 -17.18 -2.03
CA VAL A 237 5.22 -17.46 -3.22
C VAL A 237 3.74 -17.33 -2.86
N VAL A 238 3.03 -16.43 -3.49
CA VAL A 238 1.57 -16.39 -3.47
C VAL A 238 1.03 -17.43 -4.45
N ASP A 239 1.40 -17.27 -5.72
CA ASP A 239 1.10 -18.20 -6.80
C ASP A 239 2.23 -18.17 -7.86
N ALA A 240 2.01 -18.80 -9.02
CA ALA A 240 3.01 -18.80 -10.09
C ALA A 240 3.26 -17.41 -10.73
N ASN A 241 2.48 -16.39 -10.37
CA ASN A 241 2.53 -15.06 -10.95
C ASN A 241 2.89 -13.95 -9.95
N HIS A 242 2.96 -14.26 -8.64
CA HIS A 242 3.09 -13.24 -7.60
C HIS A 242 4.00 -13.71 -6.45
N LEU A 243 4.99 -12.89 -6.09
CA LEU A 243 5.93 -13.11 -4.99
C LEU A 243 5.96 -11.89 -4.08
N LYS A 244 5.96 -12.11 -2.76
CA LYS A 244 6.22 -11.08 -1.75
C LYS A 244 7.68 -11.13 -1.35
N VAL A 245 8.36 -9.99 -1.24
CA VAL A 245 9.83 -9.92 -1.14
C VAL A 245 10.25 -9.02 0.01
N VAL A 246 11.25 -9.45 0.78
CA VAL A 246 11.91 -8.65 1.83
C VAL A 246 13.41 -8.89 1.83
N GLY A 247 14.21 -7.83 1.95
CA GLY A 247 15.66 -7.91 2.06
C GLY A 247 16.12 -8.62 3.33
N THR A 248 17.11 -9.50 3.22
CA THR A 248 17.71 -10.21 4.36
C THR A 248 19.14 -9.74 4.70
N ASN A 249 19.66 -8.75 3.98
CA ASN A 249 20.76 -7.92 4.44
C ASN A 249 20.23 -6.89 5.42
N THR A 250 20.95 -6.54 6.47
CA THR A 250 20.51 -5.46 7.38
C THR A 250 20.32 -4.18 6.59
N LEU A 251 21.27 -3.86 5.73
CA LEU A 251 21.23 -2.75 4.78
C LEU A 251 21.84 -3.20 3.43
N PRO A 252 21.30 -2.74 2.30
CA PRO A 252 20.07 -1.96 2.20
C PRO A 252 18.88 -2.76 2.71
N ALA A 253 17.94 -2.08 3.39
CA ALA A 253 16.69 -2.66 3.84
C ALA A 253 15.60 -2.33 2.82
N LEU A 254 15.05 -3.36 2.18
CA LEU A 254 14.11 -3.24 1.07
C LEU A 254 12.92 -4.19 1.26
N GLY A 255 11.74 -3.75 0.84
CA GLY A 255 10.53 -4.57 0.75
C GLY A 255 9.74 -4.27 -0.51
N GLY A 256 8.96 -5.23 -0.98
CA GLY A 256 8.09 -5.06 -2.15
C GLY A 256 7.60 -6.38 -2.74
N GLU A 257 7.29 -6.37 -4.02
CA GLU A 257 6.66 -7.50 -4.70
C GLU A 257 7.23 -7.74 -6.10
N ALA A 258 7.09 -8.97 -6.59
CA ALA A 258 7.43 -9.32 -7.96
C ALA A 258 6.24 -10.03 -8.63
N PHE A 259 5.99 -9.67 -9.88
CA PHE A 259 4.87 -10.18 -10.68
C PHE A 259 5.36 -10.75 -12.00
N ARG A 260 4.74 -11.86 -12.41
CA ARG A 260 5.05 -12.50 -13.69
C ARG A 260 4.82 -11.54 -14.85
N GLN A 261 5.72 -11.59 -15.81
CA GLN A 261 5.54 -10.93 -17.09
C GLN A 261 5.01 -11.90 -18.15
N THR A 262 4.21 -11.39 -19.07
CA THR A 262 3.68 -12.17 -20.21
C THR A 262 4.03 -11.45 -21.50
N GLY A 263 4.98 -12.00 -22.25
CA GLY A 263 5.39 -11.49 -23.56
C GLY A 263 4.52 -12.01 -24.72
N PRO A 264 4.81 -11.60 -25.97
CA PRO A 264 5.94 -10.76 -26.37
C PRO A 264 5.75 -9.29 -26.01
N PHE A 265 6.86 -8.59 -25.67
CA PHE A 265 6.83 -7.20 -25.25
C PHE A 265 7.13 -6.24 -26.40
N SER A 266 6.41 -5.13 -26.41
CA SER A 266 6.58 -3.99 -27.29
C SER A 266 5.78 -2.81 -26.73
N ASN A 267 5.78 -1.66 -27.40
CA ASN A 267 4.93 -0.53 -27.02
C ASN A 267 3.44 -0.91 -26.89
N ALA A 268 2.97 -1.91 -27.66
CA ALA A 268 1.60 -2.42 -27.57
C ALA A 268 1.28 -3.08 -26.20
N SER A 269 2.29 -3.47 -25.42
CA SER A 269 2.10 -4.01 -24.05
C SER A 269 1.58 -2.94 -23.07
N VAL A 270 1.70 -1.65 -23.44
CA VAL A 270 1.16 -0.52 -22.70
C VAL A 270 0.24 0.25 -23.63
N SER A 271 -0.97 -0.25 -23.85
CA SER A 271 -1.94 0.33 -24.79
C SER A 271 -3.32 0.45 -24.14
N GLY A 272 -3.98 1.59 -24.35
CA GLY A 272 -5.30 1.89 -23.81
C GLY A 272 -5.29 2.85 -22.61
N PRO A 273 -6.41 2.94 -21.89
CA PRO A 273 -6.52 3.78 -20.70
C PRO A 273 -5.93 3.09 -19.47
N PHE A 274 -5.30 3.88 -18.59
CA PHE A 274 -4.74 3.42 -17.32
C PHE A 274 -5.10 4.38 -16.18
N ALA A 275 -5.30 3.83 -14.99
CA ALA A 275 -5.29 4.51 -13.71
C ALA A 275 -3.96 4.23 -13.02
N PHE A 276 -3.30 5.23 -12.43
CA PHE A 276 -2.01 5.03 -11.77
C PHE A 276 -1.90 5.79 -10.47
N THR A 277 -1.01 5.32 -9.59
CA THR A 277 -0.46 6.07 -8.46
C THR A 277 1.04 5.83 -8.36
N ILE A 278 1.76 6.85 -7.90
CA ILE A 278 3.15 6.81 -7.49
C ILE A 278 3.28 7.50 -6.14
N ALA A 279 4.17 6.99 -5.28
CA ALA A 279 4.43 7.59 -3.98
C ALA A 279 5.90 7.44 -3.59
N GLY A 280 6.38 8.34 -2.74
CA GLY A 280 7.76 8.37 -2.27
C GLY A 280 8.15 9.74 -1.73
N ALA A 281 9.24 10.33 -2.22
CA ALA A 281 9.78 11.59 -1.72
C ALA A 281 10.15 12.57 -2.83
N ASP A 282 9.91 13.86 -2.61
CA ASP A 282 10.60 14.97 -3.28
C ASP A 282 11.96 15.15 -2.61
N LEU A 283 13.02 14.85 -3.35
CA LEU A 283 14.40 14.87 -2.85
C LEU A 283 14.96 16.30 -2.72
N LEU A 284 14.39 17.26 -3.44
CA LEU A 284 14.81 18.66 -3.36
C LEU A 284 14.30 19.34 -2.09
N ASN A 285 13.07 18.99 -1.69
CA ASN A 285 12.42 19.59 -0.52
C ASN A 285 12.52 18.67 0.72
N GLY A 286 12.93 17.42 0.56
CA GLY A 286 12.96 16.42 1.63
C GLY A 286 11.57 16.11 2.18
N SER A 287 10.53 16.19 1.33
CA SER A 287 9.13 16.03 1.70
C SER A 287 8.55 14.73 1.13
N PRO A 288 7.53 14.14 1.79
CA PRO A 288 6.74 13.08 1.19
C PRO A 288 6.05 13.58 -0.08
N PHE A 289 5.91 12.69 -1.06
CA PHE A 289 5.26 12.96 -2.33
C PHE A 289 4.30 11.82 -2.69
N ALA A 290 3.11 12.17 -3.15
CA ALA A 290 2.15 11.24 -3.71
C ALA A 290 1.48 11.85 -4.93
N ALA A 291 1.38 11.09 -6.00
CA ALA A 291 0.64 11.49 -7.20
C ALA A 291 -0.17 10.33 -7.75
N GLY A 292 -1.23 10.65 -8.46
CA GLY A 292 -2.05 9.68 -9.16
C GLY A 292 -2.79 10.31 -10.31
N GLY A 293 -3.36 9.47 -11.16
CA GLY A 293 -4.04 10.00 -12.32
C GLY A 293 -4.61 8.94 -13.24
N VAL A 294 -5.10 9.44 -14.36
CA VAL A 294 -5.55 8.63 -15.49
C VAL A 294 -4.82 9.07 -16.75
N LEU A 295 -4.48 8.12 -17.61
CA LEU A 295 -3.81 8.39 -18.87
C LEU A 295 -4.34 7.49 -19.98
N THR A 296 -4.14 7.91 -21.23
CA THR A 296 -4.41 7.09 -22.41
C THR A 296 -3.15 6.94 -23.25
N SER A 297 -2.72 5.69 -23.40
CA SER A 297 -1.59 5.29 -24.22
C SER A 297 -2.09 4.77 -25.58
N ASN A 298 -1.39 5.13 -26.65
CA ASN A 298 -1.78 4.73 -28.02
C ASN A 298 -1.22 3.39 -28.50
N GLY A 299 -0.43 2.68 -27.67
CA GLY A 299 0.21 1.42 -28.05
C GLY A 299 1.40 1.55 -29.00
N THR A 300 1.78 2.77 -29.41
CA THR A 300 2.89 3.03 -30.37
C THR A 300 3.97 3.93 -29.79
N GLY A 301 3.89 4.28 -28.50
CA GLY A 301 4.94 5.03 -27.79
C GLY A 301 4.53 6.43 -27.34
N ASN A 302 3.23 6.80 -27.44
CA ASN A 302 2.78 8.12 -26.97
C ASN A 302 1.64 7.99 -25.96
N ILE A 303 1.67 8.85 -24.96
CA ILE A 303 0.54 9.17 -24.08
C ILE A 303 -0.11 10.43 -24.66
N SER A 304 -1.29 10.25 -25.24
CA SER A 304 -1.99 11.31 -25.97
C SER A 304 -2.73 12.26 -25.05
N ALA A 305 -3.14 11.78 -23.86
CA ALA A 305 -3.82 12.56 -22.85
C ALA A 305 -3.63 11.93 -21.48
N GLY A 306 -3.40 12.74 -20.47
CA GLY A 306 -3.38 12.35 -19.07
C GLY A 306 -3.85 13.52 -18.19
N VAL A 307 -4.35 13.18 -17.02
CA VAL A 307 -4.71 14.10 -15.94
C VAL A 307 -4.18 13.52 -14.66
N GLU A 308 -3.41 14.30 -13.92
CA GLU A 308 -2.85 13.90 -12.63
C GLU A 308 -3.31 14.82 -11.50
N ASP A 309 -3.26 14.30 -10.30
CA ASP A 309 -3.40 15.01 -9.05
C ASP A 309 -2.19 14.65 -8.19
N PHE A 310 -1.62 15.61 -7.49
CA PHE A 310 -0.48 15.34 -6.63
C PHE A 310 -0.51 16.17 -5.35
N ASN A 311 0.14 15.62 -4.34
CA ASN A 311 0.40 16.23 -3.05
C ASN A 311 1.91 16.16 -2.79
N ASP A 312 2.57 17.30 -2.85
CA ASP A 312 4.00 17.47 -2.62
C ASP A 312 4.22 18.20 -1.30
N GLY A 313 4.46 17.45 -0.23
CA GLY A 313 4.68 18.01 1.09
C GLY A 313 3.54 18.89 1.61
N GLY A 314 2.31 18.69 1.15
CA GLY A 314 1.13 19.52 1.46
C GLY A 314 0.81 20.58 0.41
N SER A 315 1.64 20.74 -0.63
CA SER A 315 1.34 21.56 -1.80
C SER A 315 0.50 20.74 -2.78
N ILE A 316 -0.77 21.10 -2.93
CA ILE A 316 -1.74 20.35 -3.71
C ILE A 316 -1.88 20.93 -5.12
N SER A 317 -1.89 20.06 -6.12
CA SER A 317 -2.35 20.38 -7.48
C SER A 317 -3.31 19.31 -7.96
N THR A 318 -4.42 19.72 -8.53
CA THR A 318 -5.45 18.80 -9.00
C THR A 318 -5.82 19.02 -10.44
N ALA A 319 -6.18 17.92 -11.13
CA ALA A 319 -6.59 17.92 -12.54
C ALA A 319 -5.57 18.56 -13.47
N VAL A 320 -4.27 18.34 -13.22
CA VAL A 320 -3.17 18.87 -14.05
C VAL A 320 -3.05 18.04 -15.33
N PRO A 321 -3.20 18.62 -16.52
CA PRO A 321 -3.07 17.87 -17.75
C PRO A 321 -1.60 17.55 -18.04
N PHE A 322 -1.34 16.39 -18.62
CA PHE A 322 -0.01 16.01 -19.10
C PHE A 322 -0.08 15.19 -20.39
N THR A 323 1.07 15.10 -21.06
CA THR A 323 1.31 14.20 -22.19
C THR A 323 2.60 13.43 -21.94
N GLY A 324 2.95 12.48 -22.80
CA GLY A 324 4.20 11.75 -22.60
C GLY A 324 4.57 10.86 -23.77
N THR A 325 5.76 10.29 -23.65
CA THR A 325 6.27 9.28 -24.57
C THR A 325 6.79 8.09 -23.79
N TYR A 326 6.73 6.90 -24.37
CA TYR A 326 7.27 5.69 -23.77
C TYR A 326 7.83 4.74 -24.82
N SER A 327 8.69 3.84 -24.36
CA SER A 327 9.13 2.71 -25.17
C SER A 327 9.22 1.45 -24.30
N VAL A 328 8.88 0.30 -24.86
CA VAL A 328 8.99 -1.00 -24.19
C VAL A 328 9.86 -1.91 -25.05
N ALA A 329 10.97 -2.36 -24.48
CA ALA A 329 11.89 -3.31 -25.11
C ALA A 329 11.36 -4.74 -25.04
N SER A 330 11.90 -5.63 -25.87
CA SER A 330 11.55 -7.06 -25.91
C SER A 330 11.86 -7.82 -24.60
N THR A 331 12.66 -7.23 -23.72
CA THR A 331 12.93 -7.73 -22.37
C THR A 331 11.77 -7.51 -21.39
N GLY A 332 10.78 -6.69 -21.75
CA GLY A 332 9.70 -6.28 -20.84
C GLY A 332 10.06 -5.11 -19.93
N ARG A 333 11.27 -4.52 -20.05
CA ARG A 333 11.61 -3.22 -19.48
C ARG A 333 11.28 -2.11 -20.47
N GLY A 334 10.73 -1.02 -19.97
CA GLY A 334 10.46 0.16 -20.77
C GLY A 334 10.96 1.45 -20.10
N THR A 335 10.84 2.55 -20.83
CA THR A 335 11.05 3.90 -20.33
C THR A 335 9.80 4.73 -20.58
N LEU A 336 9.52 5.68 -19.70
CA LEU A 336 8.39 6.61 -19.81
C LEU A 336 8.89 8.01 -19.48
N THR A 337 8.49 8.99 -20.26
CA THR A 337 8.67 10.41 -19.96
C THR A 337 7.30 11.07 -19.94
N LEU A 338 6.94 11.65 -18.81
CA LEU A 338 5.74 12.49 -18.65
C LEU A 338 6.14 13.97 -18.79
N ASN A 339 5.41 14.71 -19.61
CA ASN A 339 5.61 16.14 -19.80
C ASN A 339 4.45 16.90 -19.14
N THR A 340 4.73 17.53 -18.02
CA THR A 340 3.78 18.29 -17.22
C THR A 340 4.17 19.78 -17.20
N ALA A 341 3.32 20.62 -16.64
CA ALA A 341 3.64 22.04 -16.44
C ALA A 341 4.81 22.25 -15.45
N ALA A 342 5.09 21.27 -14.57
CA ALA A 342 6.20 21.32 -13.60
C ALA A 342 7.53 20.80 -14.17
N GLY A 343 7.53 20.26 -15.40
CA GLY A 343 8.70 19.71 -16.06
C GLY A 343 8.49 18.31 -16.65
N ALA A 344 9.58 17.69 -17.07
CA ALA A 344 9.60 16.32 -17.54
C ALA A 344 10.03 15.38 -16.41
N PHE A 345 9.26 14.31 -16.18
CA PHE A 345 9.55 13.25 -15.23
C PHE A 345 9.84 11.96 -15.99
N THR A 346 10.84 11.22 -15.56
CA THR A 346 11.28 10.01 -16.24
C THR A 346 11.13 8.78 -15.35
N PHE A 347 10.69 7.68 -15.95
CA PHE A 347 10.46 6.41 -15.26
C PHE A 347 11.04 5.24 -16.05
N ALA A 348 11.54 4.25 -15.34
CA ALA A 348 11.57 2.88 -15.83
C ALA A 348 10.21 2.22 -15.57
N ILE A 349 9.69 1.49 -16.55
CA ILE A 349 8.38 0.83 -16.47
C ILE A 349 8.49 -0.65 -16.82
N TYR A 350 7.65 -1.47 -16.17
CA TYR A 350 7.72 -2.93 -16.28
C TYR A 350 6.31 -3.52 -16.36
N PRO A 351 5.77 -3.77 -17.58
CA PRO A 351 4.49 -4.46 -17.75
C PRO A 351 4.51 -5.85 -17.11
N SER A 352 3.50 -6.16 -16.32
CA SER A 352 3.37 -7.41 -15.58
C SER A 352 1.92 -7.80 -15.35
N THR A 353 1.67 -8.97 -14.73
CA THR A 353 0.32 -9.39 -14.30
C THR A 353 -0.24 -8.54 -13.16
N GLY A 354 0.62 -7.86 -12.40
CA GLY A 354 0.22 -6.93 -11.33
C GLY A 354 -0.14 -5.52 -11.84
N GLY A 355 0.05 -5.26 -13.13
CA GLY A 355 -0.07 -3.95 -13.77
C GLY A 355 1.25 -3.52 -14.40
N VAL A 356 1.37 -2.27 -14.78
CA VAL A 356 2.64 -1.67 -15.20
C VAL A 356 3.30 -1.09 -13.96
N LEU A 357 4.34 -1.74 -13.46
CA LEU A 357 5.13 -1.24 -12.35
C LEU A 357 5.99 -0.06 -12.84
N ALA A 358 6.25 0.91 -11.98
CA ALA A 358 7.02 2.11 -12.31
C ALA A 358 8.03 2.44 -11.20
N LEU A 359 9.20 2.87 -11.62
CA LEU A 359 10.26 3.44 -10.78
C LEU A 359 10.71 4.75 -11.40
N GLU A 360 10.71 5.84 -10.64
CA GLU A 360 11.20 7.14 -11.11
C GLU A 360 12.72 7.14 -11.25
N THR A 361 13.19 7.60 -12.41
CA THR A 361 14.59 7.56 -12.82
C THR A 361 15.16 8.96 -13.12
N ASP A 362 14.59 10.00 -12.53
CA ASP A 362 15.22 11.31 -12.43
C ASP A 362 15.78 11.57 -11.01
N ASN A 363 16.48 12.68 -10.85
CA ASN A 363 17.15 13.00 -9.58
C ASN A 363 16.34 13.93 -8.67
N ARG A 364 15.13 14.28 -9.05
CA ARG A 364 14.27 15.19 -8.29
C ARG A 364 13.37 14.44 -7.33
N PHE A 365 12.78 13.35 -7.80
CA PHE A 365 11.90 12.52 -7.00
C PHE A 365 12.43 11.09 -6.90
N LEU A 366 12.09 10.44 -5.82
CA LEU A 366 12.25 9.01 -5.64
C LEU A 366 10.87 8.43 -5.39
N THR A 367 10.25 7.89 -6.42
CA THR A 367 8.92 7.29 -6.32
C THR A 367 8.88 5.90 -6.95
N THR A 368 7.99 5.08 -6.43
CA THR A 368 7.54 3.84 -7.07
C THR A 368 6.03 3.84 -7.18
N GLY A 369 5.50 3.04 -8.07
CA GLY A 369 4.06 2.90 -8.20
C GLY A 369 3.61 1.90 -9.23
N THR A 370 2.32 1.92 -9.51
CA THR A 370 1.67 0.98 -10.41
C THR A 370 0.61 1.69 -11.25
N ALA A 371 0.54 1.32 -12.54
CA ALA A 371 -0.56 1.67 -13.40
C ALA A 371 -1.41 0.43 -13.73
N LEU A 372 -2.70 0.54 -13.49
CA LEU A 372 -3.69 -0.51 -13.76
C LEU A 372 -4.46 -0.17 -15.03
N GLN A 373 -4.59 -1.14 -15.92
CA GLN A 373 -5.39 -0.94 -17.12
C GLN A 373 -6.86 -0.69 -16.76
N GLN A 374 -7.43 0.40 -17.29
CA GLN A 374 -8.84 0.72 -17.08
C GLN A 374 -9.74 -0.06 -18.04
N GLN A 375 -10.98 -0.30 -17.63
CA GLN A 375 -12.02 -0.75 -18.56
C GLN A 375 -12.24 0.29 -19.65
N THR A 376 -12.64 -0.16 -20.84
CA THR A 376 -12.87 0.72 -22.01
C THR A 376 -14.21 1.46 -21.97
N ALA A 377 -15.19 0.96 -21.21
CA ALA A 377 -16.47 1.64 -21.00
C ALA A 377 -16.29 2.89 -20.14
N ALA A 378 -17.00 3.95 -20.49
CA ALA A 378 -17.00 5.17 -19.69
C ALA A 378 -17.53 4.92 -18.26
N PHE A 379 -16.91 5.57 -17.30
CA PHE A 379 -17.31 5.50 -15.89
C PHE A 379 -18.46 6.45 -15.59
N ASN A 380 -19.23 6.10 -14.58
CA ASN A 380 -20.28 6.94 -13.98
C ASN A 380 -20.41 6.59 -12.48
N ALA A 381 -21.29 7.26 -11.77
CA ALA A 381 -21.46 7.01 -10.33
C ALA A 381 -21.76 5.54 -10.00
N GLY A 382 -22.54 4.84 -10.83
CA GLY A 382 -22.84 3.41 -10.67
C GLY A 382 -21.62 2.50 -10.87
N SER A 383 -20.51 3.00 -11.43
CA SER A 383 -19.25 2.24 -11.52
C SER A 383 -18.54 2.11 -10.18
N PHE A 384 -18.94 2.89 -9.17
CA PHE A 384 -18.44 2.81 -7.80
C PHE A 384 -19.62 2.52 -6.87
N THR A 385 -19.95 1.23 -6.76
CA THR A 385 -21.10 0.75 -5.97
C THR A 385 -20.77 -0.58 -5.32
N GLY A 386 -21.17 -0.77 -4.07
CA GLY A 386 -20.91 -1.99 -3.30
C GLY A 386 -20.03 -1.74 -2.09
N ILE A 387 -19.44 -2.82 -1.58
CA ILE A 387 -18.61 -2.80 -0.38
C ILE A 387 -17.14 -3.02 -0.79
N TYR A 388 -16.27 -2.20 -0.26
CA TYR A 388 -14.84 -2.19 -0.60
C TYR A 388 -13.99 -2.25 0.67
N GLY A 389 -12.85 -2.90 0.56
CA GLY A 389 -11.72 -2.65 1.44
C GLY A 389 -10.88 -1.50 0.89
N MET A 390 -10.35 -0.67 1.78
CA MET A 390 -9.46 0.44 1.46
C MET A 390 -8.30 0.44 2.44
N ASN A 391 -7.06 0.59 1.95
CA ASN A 391 -5.93 0.92 2.80
C ASN A 391 -5.10 2.03 2.18
N PHE A 392 -4.40 2.78 3.02
CA PHE A 392 -3.39 3.72 2.56
C PHE A 392 -2.19 3.76 3.50
N THR A 393 -1.07 4.16 2.94
CA THR A 393 0.13 4.56 3.65
C THR A 393 0.47 5.99 3.28
N GLY A 394 0.97 6.74 4.24
CA GLY A 394 1.32 8.13 4.02
C GLY A 394 2.05 8.76 5.18
N ALA A 395 2.18 10.07 5.14
CA ALA A 395 2.81 10.87 6.17
C ALA A 395 1.90 12.00 6.63
N ALA A 396 1.73 12.12 7.94
CA ALA A 396 1.02 13.23 8.59
C ALA A 396 1.98 13.91 9.58
N SER A 397 2.19 15.22 9.44
CA SER A 397 3.08 15.99 10.32
C SER A 397 4.48 15.39 10.47
N GLY A 398 5.02 14.79 9.41
CA GLY A 398 6.35 14.18 9.39
C GLY A 398 6.45 12.78 10.01
N SER A 399 5.32 12.19 10.42
CA SER A 399 5.24 10.81 10.94
C SER A 399 4.43 9.94 9.99
N GLU A 400 4.77 8.66 9.90
CA GLU A 400 4.02 7.71 9.09
C GLU A 400 2.63 7.47 9.68
N LEU A 401 1.65 7.44 8.79
CA LEU A 401 0.26 7.16 9.11
C LEU A 401 -0.28 6.13 8.12
N ASP A 402 -0.77 5.04 8.66
CA ASP A 402 -1.43 3.97 7.91
C ASP A 402 -2.87 3.81 8.36
N SER A 403 -3.75 3.47 7.44
CA SER A 403 -5.12 3.16 7.79
C SER A 403 -5.72 2.05 6.96
N ILE A 404 -6.76 1.46 7.51
CA ILE A 404 -7.57 0.46 6.84
C ILE A 404 -9.06 0.73 7.09
N ALA A 405 -9.87 0.54 6.07
CA ALA A 405 -11.30 0.79 6.17
C ALA A 405 -12.12 -0.25 5.39
N GLU A 406 -13.31 -0.51 5.89
CA GLU A 406 -14.43 -1.00 5.09
C GLU A 406 -15.21 0.24 4.63
N LEU A 407 -15.52 0.30 3.33
CA LEU A 407 -16.16 1.42 2.68
C LEU A 407 -17.33 0.94 1.82
N THR A 408 -18.54 1.41 2.08
CA THR A 408 -19.73 1.16 1.25
C THR A 408 -20.05 2.40 0.39
N ALA A 409 -20.10 2.20 -0.93
CA ALA A 409 -20.53 3.21 -1.90
C ALA A 409 -21.93 2.90 -2.44
N ASP A 410 -22.83 3.90 -2.48
CA ASP A 410 -24.24 3.72 -2.89
C ASP A 410 -24.44 3.72 -4.43
N GLY A 411 -23.38 3.95 -5.20
CA GLY A 411 -23.46 4.06 -6.66
C GLY A 411 -24.11 5.35 -7.17
N VAL A 412 -24.39 6.29 -6.29
CA VAL A 412 -25.01 7.59 -6.63
C VAL A 412 -24.12 8.74 -6.23
N SER A 413 -23.81 8.88 -4.93
CA SER A 413 -22.98 9.96 -4.41
C SER A 413 -22.53 9.80 -2.96
N LYS A 414 -23.00 8.79 -2.20
CA LYS A 414 -22.76 8.67 -0.77
C LYS A 414 -21.81 7.54 -0.44
N LEU A 415 -21.05 7.76 0.62
CA LEU A 415 -20.12 6.82 1.20
C LEU A 415 -20.39 6.66 2.69
N THR A 416 -20.30 5.43 3.19
CA THR A 416 -20.31 5.12 4.63
C THR A 416 -19.31 3.99 4.88
N GLY A 417 -18.83 3.86 6.12
CA GLY A 417 -17.90 2.78 6.44
C GLY A 417 -17.36 2.89 7.86
N ILE A 418 -16.32 2.11 8.11
CA ILE A 418 -15.59 2.08 9.37
C ILE A 418 -14.10 2.07 9.06
N ILE A 419 -13.34 2.91 9.77
CA ILE A 419 -11.90 3.08 9.58
C ILE A 419 -11.13 2.80 10.87
N ASP A 420 -9.99 2.16 10.73
CA ASP A 420 -8.97 1.92 11.74
C ASP A 420 -7.69 2.66 11.31
N ILE A 421 -7.07 3.41 12.23
CA ILE A 421 -5.93 4.29 11.92
C ILE A 421 -4.78 3.98 12.90
N ASN A 422 -3.58 3.82 12.36
CA ASN A 422 -2.34 3.80 13.12
C ASN A 422 -1.47 5.00 12.71
N ASN A 423 -1.36 5.97 13.58
CA ASN A 423 -0.47 7.12 13.41
C ASN A 423 0.78 6.91 14.26
N SER A 424 1.80 6.28 13.67
CA SER A 424 3.09 6.00 14.34
C SER A 424 2.93 5.42 15.76
N GLY A 425 2.02 4.44 15.92
CA GLY A 425 1.71 3.79 17.19
C GLY A 425 0.53 4.42 17.95
N GLY A 426 0.01 5.55 17.51
CA GLY A 426 -1.24 6.14 18.01
C GLY A 426 -2.45 5.47 17.36
N ILE A 427 -3.04 4.49 18.06
CA ILE A 427 -4.13 3.63 17.56
C ILE A 427 -5.49 4.29 17.72
N THR A 428 -6.26 4.36 16.64
CA THR A 428 -7.67 4.74 16.61
C THR A 428 -8.47 3.64 15.94
N PHE A 429 -9.36 2.97 16.69
CA PHE A 429 -10.01 1.75 16.27
C PHE A 429 -11.53 1.93 16.08
N GLY A 430 -12.09 1.33 15.02
CA GLY A 430 -13.52 1.14 14.82
C GLY A 430 -14.31 2.45 14.65
N GLN A 431 -13.71 3.47 14.05
CA GLN A 431 -14.36 4.77 13.94
C GLN A 431 -15.23 4.84 12.68
N PRO A 432 -16.41 5.48 12.79
CA PRO A 432 -17.25 5.67 11.61
C PRO A 432 -16.60 6.62 10.63
N LEU A 433 -16.76 6.31 9.35
CA LEU A 433 -16.51 7.24 8.26
C LEU A 433 -17.79 7.44 7.45
N SER A 434 -17.96 8.62 6.89
CA SER A 434 -19.04 8.93 5.96
C SER A 434 -18.57 9.98 4.96
N GLY A 435 -19.22 10.07 3.81
CA GLY A 435 -18.80 11.05 2.83
C GLY A 435 -19.67 11.10 1.59
N ALA A 436 -19.16 11.83 0.62
CA ALA A 436 -19.77 11.97 -0.68
C ALA A 436 -18.72 11.85 -1.79
N PHE A 437 -19.17 11.50 -2.99
CA PHE A 437 -18.31 11.45 -4.16
C PHE A 437 -18.96 12.05 -5.39
N THR A 438 -18.12 12.50 -6.32
CA THR A 438 -18.51 12.92 -7.67
C THR A 438 -17.74 12.12 -8.70
N ALA A 439 -18.46 11.62 -9.70
CA ALA A 439 -17.91 10.77 -10.74
C ALA A 439 -17.52 11.56 -11.99
N ASN A 440 -16.44 11.15 -12.65
CA ASN A 440 -16.06 11.62 -13.97
C ASN A 440 -15.95 10.42 -14.92
N ALA A 441 -16.32 10.64 -16.18
CA ALA A 441 -16.38 9.59 -17.21
C ALA A 441 -15.01 8.94 -17.53
N ASN A 442 -13.89 9.58 -17.19
CA ASN A 442 -12.54 9.03 -17.35
C ASN A 442 -12.10 8.15 -16.15
N GLY A 443 -12.96 7.92 -15.16
CA GLY A 443 -12.63 7.12 -13.97
C GLY A 443 -11.98 7.88 -12.83
N ARG A 444 -11.77 9.20 -12.94
CA ARG A 444 -11.31 10.06 -11.85
C ARG A 444 -12.51 10.52 -11.02
N PHE A 445 -12.56 10.11 -9.75
CA PHE A 445 -13.64 10.44 -8.82
C PHE A 445 -13.10 11.28 -7.67
N ALA A 446 -13.78 12.36 -7.31
CA ALA A 446 -13.41 13.15 -6.14
C ALA A 446 -14.29 12.76 -4.95
N LEU A 447 -13.68 12.41 -3.84
CA LEU A 447 -14.33 12.00 -2.60
C LEU A 447 -14.00 13.00 -1.49
N SER A 448 -14.99 13.27 -0.63
CA SER A 448 -14.81 14.00 0.62
C SER A 448 -15.32 13.12 1.76
N LEU A 449 -14.41 12.70 2.63
CA LEU A 449 -14.66 11.76 3.73
C LEU A 449 -14.59 12.49 5.08
N GLN A 450 -15.57 12.28 5.92
CA GLN A 450 -15.53 12.64 7.33
C GLN A 450 -14.93 11.49 8.10
N THR A 451 -13.76 11.68 8.69
CA THR A 451 -13.01 10.69 9.46
C THR A 451 -12.63 11.25 10.84
N PRO A 452 -12.07 10.44 11.75
CA PRO A 452 -11.52 10.95 13.02
C PRO A 452 -10.38 11.96 12.85
N LEU A 453 -9.71 11.96 11.71
CA LEU A 453 -8.65 12.94 11.36
C LEU A 453 -9.22 14.26 10.82
N GLY A 454 -10.54 14.37 10.71
CA GLY A 454 -11.24 15.50 10.09
C GLY A 454 -11.77 15.16 8.69
N VAL A 455 -12.01 16.20 7.90
CA VAL A 455 -12.36 16.04 6.47
C VAL A 455 -11.12 15.62 5.71
N GLN A 456 -11.21 14.53 4.97
CA GLN A 456 -10.18 14.08 4.03
C GLN A 456 -10.73 14.14 2.61
N ASN A 457 -10.02 14.82 1.74
CA ASN A 457 -10.35 14.89 0.31
C ASN A 457 -9.37 13.99 -0.45
N ILE A 458 -9.90 12.98 -1.10
CA ILE A 458 -9.12 12.04 -1.89
C ILE A 458 -9.60 12.00 -3.33
N ILE A 459 -8.69 11.78 -4.24
CA ILE A 459 -9.03 11.51 -5.64
C ILE A 459 -8.80 10.03 -5.93
N VAL A 460 -9.87 9.38 -6.36
CA VAL A 460 -9.89 7.94 -6.69
C VAL A 460 -9.84 7.77 -8.20
N TYR A 461 -9.06 6.81 -8.65
CA TYR A 461 -8.88 6.45 -10.06
C TYR A 461 -9.32 5.01 -10.26
N LEU A 462 -10.52 4.82 -10.78
CA LEU A 462 -11.07 3.49 -11.02
C LEU A 462 -10.34 2.82 -12.20
N ALA A 463 -9.79 1.64 -11.95
CA ALA A 463 -9.41 0.73 -13.03
C ALA A 463 -10.65 0.02 -13.60
N ASN A 464 -11.53 -0.43 -12.71
CA ASN A 464 -12.84 -1.01 -13.01
C ASN A 464 -13.73 -0.95 -11.75
N GLY A 465 -14.91 -1.55 -11.79
CA GLY A 465 -15.81 -1.58 -10.63
C GLY A 465 -15.29 -2.33 -9.41
N ASN A 466 -14.21 -3.10 -9.54
CA ASN A 466 -13.66 -3.93 -8.47
C ASN A 466 -12.35 -3.39 -7.88
N ARG A 467 -11.65 -2.48 -8.57
CA ARG A 467 -10.35 -1.97 -8.13
C ARG A 467 -10.15 -0.52 -8.53
N ALA A 468 -9.64 0.25 -7.59
CA ALA A 468 -9.23 1.63 -7.79
C ALA A 468 -7.96 1.94 -6.99
N LEU A 469 -7.25 2.96 -7.42
CA LEU A 469 -6.14 3.58 -6.72
C LEU A 469 -6.57 4.98 -6.27
N PHE A 470 -5.90 5.57 -5.29
CA PHE A 470 -6.22 6.92 -4.87
C PHE A 470 -5.02 7.68 -4.30
N VAL A 471 -5.15 9.00 -4.26
CA VAL A 471 -4.23 9.90 -3.56
C VAL A 471 -5.02 10.86 -2.67
N GLU A 472 -4.43 11.22 -1.54
CA GLU A 472 -4.92 12.26 -0.63
C GLU A 472 -4.54 13.65 -1.17
N VAL A 473 -5.51 14.57 -1.18
CA VAL A 473 -5.33 15.93 -1.70
C VAL A 473 -5.64 17.00 -0.66
N ASP A 474 -5.24 16.74 0.59
CA ASP A 474 -5.27 17.71 1.69
C ASP A 474 -3.84 18.02 2.16
N GLY A 475 -3.63 19.27 2.62
CA GLY A 475 -2.29 19.72 3.01
C GLY A 475 -1.72 19.08 4.29
N GLY A 476 -2.53 18.35 5.05
CA GLY A 476 -2.12 17.75 6.34
C GLY A 476 -1.72 16.29 6.29
N LEU A 477 -2.03 15.61 5.17
CA LEU A 477 -1.75 14.19 4.97
C LEU A 477 -1.31 13.97 3.52
N ILE A 478 -0.15 13.40 3.33
CA ILE A 478 0.36 12.98 2.02
C ILE A 478 0.29 11.47 1.96
N ALA A 479 -0.67 10.93 1.21
CA ALA A 479 -0.90 9.48 1.17
C ALA A 479 -1.37 9.00 -0.20
N ALA A 480 -1.08 7.75 -0.48
CA ALA A 480 -1.64 7.00 -1.60
C ALA A 480 -2.14 5.63 -1.12
N GLY A 481 -3.07 5.02 -1.85
CA GLY A 481 -3.64 3.76 -1.44
C GLY A 481 -4.39 3.00 -2.53
N ASP A 482 -4.96 1.87 -2.10
CA ASP A 482 -5.69 0.91 -2.93
C ASP A 482 -7.12 0.73 -2.38
N ILE A 483 -8.07 0.58 -3.27
CA ILE A 483 -9.47 0.27 -2.98
C ILE A 483 -9.85 -0.96 -3.78
N ARG A 484 -10.33 -2.00 -3.10
CA ARG A 484 -10.73 -3.28 -3.71
C ARG A 484 -12.10 -3.71 -3.25
N HIS A 485 -12.91 -4.19 -4.18
CA HIS A 485 -14.25 -4.73 -3.86
C HIS A 485 -14.14 -5.98 -2.96
N GLN A 486 -15.08 -6.11 -2.02
CA GLN A 486 -15.22 -7.29 -1.13
C GLN A 486 -15.87 -8.47 -1.84
#